data_b247ed1a660bc2a66ff3297962dec5d8
#
_entry.id   b247ed1a660bc2a66ff3297962dec5d8
#
_cell.length_a   1.000
_cell.length_b   1.000
_cell.length_c   1.000
_cell.angle_alpha   90.00
_cell.angle_beta   90.00
_cell.angle_gamma   90.00
#
_symmetry.space_group_name_H-M   'P 1'
#
loop_
_entity.id
_entity.type
_entity.pdbx_description
1 polymer ?
#
loop_
_entity_poly.entity_id
_entity_poly.type
_entity_poly.pdbx_seq_one_letter_code
_entity_poly.pdbx_strand_id
1 'polypeptide(L)'
;YCAIVGCGSNEDGRSPSLTMPSYEAQYKLLSHVCEKSGILPSEIDYVEAHGTGTKVGDPIESHAIGDAYGRSKGVRGPNDPPVLVSSVKGNTGHGENSSGIVSIIKTSLMLHKRKLVPTVA
;
A
#
# COMPACT_ATOMS: atom_id res chain seq x y z
N TYR A 1 -8.29 18.86 -0.36
CA TYR A 1 -7.38 18.05 0.48
C TYR A 1 -6.35 17.33 -0.38
N CYS A 2 -6.76 16.55 -1.37
CA CYS A 2 -5.88 15.82 -2.30
C CYS A 2 -6.59 15.54 -3.62
N ALA A 3 -5.85 15.06 -4.63
CA ALA A 3 -6.39 14.53 -5.86
C ALA A 3 -6.20 13.01 -5.90
N ILE A 4 -7.19 12.28 -6.43
CA ILE A 4 -7.07 10.85 -6.74
C ILE A 4 -6.73 10.77 -8.24
N VAL A 5 -5.51 10.33 -8.55
CA VAL A 5 -5.01 10.28 -9.93
C VAL A 5 -5.22 8.92 -10.59
N GLY A 6 -5.50 7.88 -9.80
CA GLY A 6 -5.78 6.54 -10.32
C GLY A 6 -6.43 5.66 -9.27
N CYS A 7 -7.12 4.63 -9.74
CA CYS A 7 -7.66 3.58 -8.91
C CYS A 7 -7.71 2.26 -9.71
N GLY A 8 -7.74 1.15 -8.99
CA GLY A 8 -7.87 -0.17 -9.56
C GLY A 8 -8.42 -1.18 -8.57
N SER A 9 -8.93 -2.26 -9.10
CA SER A 9 -9.36 -3.42 -8.33
C SER A 9 -9.03 -4.70 -9.08
N ASN A 10 -8.79 -5.77 -8.37
CA ASN A 10 -8.66 -7.11 -8.91
C ASN A 10 -9.15 -8.14 -7.90
N GLU A 11 -9.01 -9.41 -8.25
CA GLU A 11 -9.33 -10.54 -7.39
C GLU A 11 -8.10 -11.41 -7.19
N ASP A 12 -8.00 -12.08 -6.05
CA ASP A 12 -6.86 -12.96 -5.73
C ASP A 12 -6.78 -14.20 -6.63
N GLY A 13 -7.88 -14.52 -7.36
CA GLY A 13 -7.93 -15.65 -8.27
C GLY A 13 -7.79 -17.00 -7.53
N ARG A 14 -7.01 -17.92 -8.09
CA ARG A 14 -6.70 -19.20 -7.44
C ARG A 14 -5.59 -18.98 -6.40
N SER A 15 -5.99 -18.82 -5.15
CA SER A 15 -5.07 -18.87 -4.00
C SER A 15 -5.09 -20.26 -3.36
N PRO A 16 -4.07 -20.65 -2.58
CA PRO A 16 -4.02 -21.93 -1.87
C PRO A 16 -5.18 -22.13 -0.89
N SER A 17 -5.78 -21.06 -0.41
CA SER A 17 -7.01 -21.09 0.40
C SER A 17 -7.82 -19.79 0.21
N LEU A 18 -9.12 -19.84 0.52
CA LEU A 18 -10.03 -18.68 0.42
C LEU A 18 -9.61 -17.48 1.30
N THR A 19 -8.81 -17.73 2.34
CA THR A 19 -8.38 -16.71 3.30
C THR A 19 -6.94 -16.26 3.09
N MET A 20 -6.23 -16.82 2.12
CA MET A 20 -4.81 -16.49 1.89
C MET A 20 -4.70 -15.42 0.81
N PRO A 21 -4.15 -14.23 1.12
CA PRO A 21 -3.93 -13.19 0.12
C PRO A 21 -2.92 -13.65 -0.94
N SER A 22 -3.09 -13.16 -2.17
CA SER A 22 -2.20 -13.45 -3.28
C SER A 22 -1.17 -12.33 -3.44
N TYR A 23 0.11 -12.64 -3.23
CA TYR A 23 1.23 -11.74 -3.56
C TYR A 23 1.14 -11.27 -5.02
N GLU A 24 0.94 -12.22 -5.94
CA GLU A 24 0.91 -11.95 -7.37
C GLU A 24 -0.21 -10.98 -7.75
N ALA A 25 -1.41 -11.16 -7.18
CA ALA A 25 -2.54 -10.28 -7.43
C ALA A 25 -2.27 -8.87 -6.88
N GLN A 26 -1.72 -8.76 -5.67
CA GLN A 26 -1.37 -7.48 -5.07
C GLN A 26 -0.29 -6.75 -5.89
N TYR A 27 0.81 -7.43 -6.23
CA TYR A 27 1.88 -6.86 -7.04
C TYR A 27 1.39 -6.37 -8.41
N LYS A 28 0.58 -7.18 -9.11
CA LYS A 28 -0.02 -6.79 -10.39
C LYS A 28 -0.92 -5.57 -10.27
N LEU A 29 -1.75 -5.51 -9.23
CA LEU A 29 -2.63 -4.37 -9.00
C LEU A 29 -1.83 -3.08 -8.78
N LEU A 30 -0.83 -3.12 -7.90
CA LEU A 30 0.03 -1.97 -7.62
C LEU A 30 0.73 -1.45 -8.89
N SER A 31 1.31 -2.35 -9.67
CA SER A 31 1.98 -2.03 -10.93
C SER A 31 1.01 -1.47 -11.99
N HIS A 32 -0.15 -2.12 -12.14
CA HIS A 32 -1.17 -1.71 -13.11
C HIS A 32 -1.75 -0.32 -12.82
N VAL A 33 -2.00 0.00 -11.55
CA VAL A 33 -2.51 1.33 -11.18
C VAL A 33 -1.49 2.42 -11.51
N CYS A 34 -0.21 2.20 -11.26
CA CYS A 34 0.84 3.15 -11.66
C CYS A 34 0.91 3.33 -13.17
N GLU A 35 0.96 2.24 -13.92
CA GLU A 35 0.98 2.25 -15.39
C GLU A 35 -0.21 3.01 -15.97
N LYS A 36 -1.42 2.67 -15.53
CA LYS A 36 -2.66 3.29 -15.99
C LYS A 36 -2.74 4.77 -15.64
N SER A 37 -2.15 5.18 -14.53
CA SER A 37 -2.13 6.58 -14.05
C SER A 37 -1.00 7.40 -14.63
N GLY A 38 -0.07 6.79 -15.37
CA GLY A 38 1.12 7.46 -15.91
C GLY A 38 2.11 7.90 -14.84
N ILE A 39 2.10 7.25 -13.67
CA ILE A 39 2.99 7.53 -12.55
C ILE A 39 4.08 6.46 -12.52
N LEU A 40 5.33 6.88 -12.39
CA LEU A 40 6.43 5.94 -12.22
C LEU A 40 6.38 5.32 -10.81
N PRO A 41 6.60 4.01 -10.68
CA PRO A 41 6.65 3.37 -9.35
C PRO A 41 7.67 4.01 -8.38
N SER A 42 8.76 4.57 -8.92
CA SER A 42 9.76 5.32 -8.13
C SER A 42 9.28 6.66 -7.59
N GLU A 43 8.15 7.18 -8.09
CA GLU A 43 7.52 8.43 -7.59
C GLU A 43 6.59 8.19 -6.39
N ILE A 44 6.37 6.92 -6.00
CA ILE A 44 5.54 6.59 -4.83
C ILE A 44 6.35 6.74 -3.56
N ASP A 45 6.14 7.82 -2.83
CA ASP A 45 6.89 8.10 -1.59
C ASP A 45 6.30 7.40 -0.36
N TYR A 46 5.01 7.13 -0.36
CA TYR A 46 4.30 6.60 0.79
C TYR A 46 3.20 5.61 0.37
N VAL A 47 3.05 4.55 1.13
CA VAL A 47 1.96 3.58 1.03
C VAL A 47 1.24 3.46 2.37
N GLU A 48 -0.04 3.75 2.36
CA GLU A 48 -0.95 3.39 3.45
C GLU A 48 -1.42 1.97 3.22
N ALA A 49 -0.79 1.01 3.90
CA ALA A 49 -1.04 -0.41 3.72
C ALA A 49 -2.38 -0.86 4.32
N HIS A 50 -2.89 -1.98 3.85
CA HIS A 50 -4.00 -2.66 4.52
C HIS A 50 -3.62 -3.04 5.94
N GLY A 51 -2.48 -3.71 6.15
CA GLY A 51 -1.81 -3.85 7.45
C GLY A 51 -2.74 -4.31 8.57
N THR A 52 -3.36 -5.48 8.39
CA THR A 52 -4.36 -6.00 9.37
C THR A 52 -3.75 -6.68 10.59
N GLY A 53 -2.44 -6.81 10.66
CA GLY A 53 -1.72 -7.45 11.76
C GLY A 53 -1.75 -8.97 11.70
N THR A 54 -1.99 -9.56 10.52
CA THR A 54 -2.03 -11.01 10.38
C THR A 54 -0.65 -11.58 10.06
N LYS A 55 -0.32 -12.72 10.67
CA LYS A 55 0.99 -13.39 10.48
C LYS A 55 1.28 -13.78 9.03
N VAL A 56 0.27 -13.94 8.20
CA VAL A 56 0.39 -14.33 6.79
C VAL A 56 0.20 -13.13 5.86
N GLY A 57 -0.81 -12.30 6.11
CA GLY A 57 -1.17 -11.20 5.24
C GLY A 57 -0.13 -10.08 5.19
N ASP A 58 0.35 -9.65 6.34
CA ASP A 58 1.29 -8.52 6.42
C ASP A 58 2.64 -8.80 5.71
N PRO A 59 3.26 -9.99 5.85
CA PRO A 59 4.45 -10.32 5.06
C PRO A 59 4.19 -10.34 3.55
N ILE A 60 3.06 -10.88 3.10
CA ILE A 60 2.69 -10.93 1.69
C ILE A 60 2.51 -9.51 1.12
N GLU A 61 1.76 -8.68 1.83
CA GLU A 61 1.53 -7.29 1.43
C GLU A 61 2.83 -6.48 1.41
N SER A 62 3.64 -6.58 2.47
CA SER A 62 4.93 -5.88 2.57
C SER A 62 5.88 -6.29 1.45
N HIS A 63 5.90 -7.57 1.08
CA HIS A 63 6.71 -8.08 -0.02
C HIS A 63 6.22 -7.51 -1.37
N ALA A 64 4.91 -7.51 -1.62
CA ALA A 64 4.33 -6.94 -2.84
C ALA A 64 4.63 -5.45 -2.98
N ILE A 65 4.51 -4.66 -1.89
CA ILE A 65 4.85 -3.24 -1.86
C ILE A 65 6.35 -3.02 -2.10
N GLY A 66 7.20 -3.79 -1.42
CA GLY A 66 8.66 -3.71 -1.56
C GLY A 66 9.15 -3.99 -2.98
N ASP A 67 8.51 -4.94 -3.67
CA ASP A 67 8.81 -5.26 -5.06
C ASP A 67 8.24 -4.25 -6.04
N ALA A 68 7.05 -3.71 -5.77
CA ALA A 68 6.41 -2.74 -6.65
C ALA A 68 7.06 -1.35 -6.58
N TYR A 69 7.46 -0.90 -5.39
CA TYR A 69 7.87 0.48 -5.15
C TYR A 69 9.23 0.65 -4.47
N GLY A 70 9.79 -0.43 -3.95
CA GLY A 70 11.05 -0.42 -3.19
C GLY A 70 12.28 -0.75 -4.03
N ARG A 71 13.30 -1.27 -3.36
CA ARG A 71 14.60 -1.58 -3.96
C ARG A 71 14.73 -3.03 -4.42
N SER A 72 13.87 -3.92 -3.99
CA SER A 72 14.02 -5.38 -4.21
C SER A 72 14.04 -5.77 -5.68
N LYS A 73 13.27 -5.08 -6.53
CA LYS A 73 13.28 -5.28 -8.00
C LYS A 73 13.91 -4.11 -8.77
N GLY A 74 14.74 -3.31 -8.11
CA GLY A 74 15.49 -2.24 -8.77
C GLY A 74 14.64 -1.03 -9.19
N VAL A 75 13.44 -0.88 -8.63
CA VAL A 75 12.59 0.30 -8.87
C VAL A 75 13.24 1.56 -8.30
N ARG A 76 13.93 1.41 -7.16
CA ARG A 76 14.73 2.48 -6.53
C ARG A 76 16.18 2.08 -6.45
N GLY A 77 17.06 3.03 -6.72
CA GLY A 77 18.50 2.87 -6.57
C GLY A 77 18.94 2.90 -5.10
N PRO A 78 20.23 2.59 -4.84
CA PRO A 78 20.78 2.54 -3.47
C PRO A 78 20.75 3.91 -2.76
N ASN A 79 20.79 5.01 -3.51
CA ASN A 79 20.80 6.38 -3.00
C ASN A 79 19.40 7.03 -3.00
N ASP A 80 18.39 6.39 -3.58
CA ASP A 80 17.05 6.92 -3.57
C ASP A 80 16.41 6.83 -2.17
N PRO A 81 15.55 7.78 -1.79
CA PRO A 81 14.80 7.69 -0.54
C PRO A 81 13.97 6.40 -0.54
N PRO A 82 13.82 5.73 0.62
CA PRO A 82 12.97 4.55 0.73
C PRO A 82 11.50 4.92 0.56
N VAL A 83 10.69 4.00 0.01
CA VAL A 83 9.24 4.11 0.13
C VAL A 83 8.85 3.91 1.60
N LEU A 84 8.02 4.81 2.12
CA LEU A 84 7.52 4.73 3.48
C LEU A 84 6.21 3.94 3.50
N VAL A 85 6.09 3.03 4.45
CA VAL A 85 4.88 2.19 4.59
C VAL A 85 4.34 2.31 6.00
N SER A 86 3.05 2.48 6.12
CA SER A 86 2.38 2.59 7.42
C SER A 86 0.95 2.06 7.31
N SER A 87 0.29 1.85 8.43
CA SER A 87 -1.14 1.54 8.47
C SER A 87 -1.81 2.24 9.63
N VAL A 88 -2.93 2.90 9.36
CA VAL A 88 -3.77 3.53 10.40
C VAL A 88 -4.32 2.50 11.40
N LYS A 89 -4.37 1.24 11.02
CA LYS A 89 -4.91 0.17 11.86
C LYS A 89 -4.09 -0.09 13.12
N GLY A 90 -2.79 0.23 13.13
CA GLY A 90 -2.00 0.26 14.34
C GLY A 90 -2.54 1.25 15.38
N ASN A 91 -3.18 2.33 14.95
CA ASN A 91 -3.74 3.37 15.81
C ASN A 91 -5.22 3.14 16.15
N THR A 92 -6.03 2.64 15.21
CA THR A 92 -7.49 2.59 15.32
C THR A 92 -8.07 1.18 15.43
N GLY A 93 -7.25 0.16 15.18
CA GLY A 93 -7.72 -1.20 14.96
C GLY A 93 -8.36 -1.39 13.57
N HIS A 94 -8.77 -2.62 13.28
CA HIS A 94 -9.41 -2.97 12.01
C HIS A 94 -10.91 -2.70 12.07
N GLY A 95 -11.35 -1.63 11.41
CA GLY A 95 -12.76 -1.21 11.35
C GLY A 95 -13.58 -1.96 10.27
N GLU A 96 -13.12 -3.13 9.81
CA GLU A 96 -13.78 -3.94 8.77
C GLU A 96 -14.25 -3.10 7.57
N ASN A 97 -15.56 -2.87 7.42
CA ASN A 97 -16.14 -2.14 6.30
C ASN A 97 -15.71 -0.67 6.21
N SER A 98 -15.28 -0.06 7.30
CA SER A 98 -14.82 1.35 7.32
C SER A 98 -13.31 1.49 7.12
N SER A 99 -12.55 0.41 7.15
CA SER A 99 -11.08 0.46 7.20
C SER A 99 -10.44 1.19 6.01
N GLY A 100 -10.95 0.99 4.80
CA GLY A 100 -10.45 1.67 3.61
C GLY A 100 -10.70 3.17 3.63
N ILE A 101 -11.86 3.61 4.10
CA ILE A 101 -12.21 5.03 4.21
C ILE A 101 -11.32 5.73 5.25
N VAL A 102 -11.05 5.09 6.38
CA VAL A 102 -10.16 5.64 7.42
C VAL A 102 -8.73 5.83 6.86
N SER A 103 -8.22 4.88 6.08
CA SER A 103 -6.92 4.99 5.39
C SER A 103 -6.88 6.15 4.40
N ILE A 104 -7.95 6.36 3.62
CA ILE A 104 -8.07 7.47 2.68
C ILE A 104 -8.11 8.82 3.42
N ILE A 105 -8.89 8.91 4.51
CA ILE A 105 -8.98 10.13 5.32
C ILE A 105 -7.61 10.47 5.91
N LYS A 106 -6.92 9.51 6.53
CA LYS A 106 -5.56 9.71 7.07
C LYS A 106 -4.62 10.25 5.99
N THR A 107 -4.53 9.57 4.86
CA THR A 107 -3.61 9.94 3.77
C THR A 107 -3.96 11.32 3.20
N SER A 108 -5.24 11.62 3.01
CA SER A 108 -5.70 12.93 2.54
C SER A 108 -5.32 14.06 3.50
N LEU A 109 -5.46 13.84 4.81
CA LEU A 109 -5.07 14.79 5.84
C LEU A 109 -3.54 14.98 5.89
N MET A 110 -2.76 13.90 5.75
CA MET A 110 -1.30 13.98 5.67
C MET A 110 -0.86 14.84 4.49
N LEU A 111 -1.43 14.63 3.30
CA LEU A 111 -1.16 15.44 2.11
C LEU A 111 -1.54 16.91 2.32
N HIS A 112 -2.74 17.17 2.84
CA HIS A 112 -3.22 18.53 3.10
C HIS A 112 -2.35 19.26 4.13
N LYS A 113 -1.93 18.58 5.18
CA LYS A 113 -1.10 19.13 6.25
C LYS A 113 0.40 19.10 5.92
N ARG A 114 0.80 18.42 4.84
CA ARG A 114 2.21 18.16 4.48
C ARG A 114 3.00 17.56 5.65
N LYS A 115 2.40 16.59 6.32
CA LYS A 115 2.99 15.90 7.50
C LYS A 115 2.74 14.41 7.42
N LEU A 116 3.78 13.64 7.65
CA LEU A 116 3.67 12.22 7.95
C LEU A 116 3.37 12.03 9.44
N VAL A 117 2.53 11.07 9.75
CA VAL A 117 2.20 10.72 11.13
C VAL A 117 2.75 9.34 11.45
N PRO A 118 3.23 9.10 12.69
CA PRO A 118 3.76 7.81 13.08
C PRO A 118 2.65 6.75 13.13
N THR A 119 3.04 5.51 12.86
CA THR A 119 2.23 4.33 13.17
C THR A 119 2.61 3.82 14.55
N VAL A 120 1.62 3.52 15.35
CA VAL A 120 1.82 2.77 16.60
C VAL A 120 1.93 1.29 16.24
N ALA A 121 3.02 0.65 16.69
CA ALA A 121 3.27 -0.77 16.52
C ALA A 121 2.89 -1.53 17.80
#